data_fa521f7d94b3ae9d32b31aa37213d624
#
_entry.id   fa521f7d94b3ae9d32b31aa37213d624
#
_cell.length_a   1.000
_cell.length_b   1.000
_cell.length_c   1.000
_cell.angle_alpha   90.00
_cell.angle_beta   90.00
_cell.angle_gamma   90.00
#
_symmetry.space_group_name_H-M   'P 1'
#
loop_
_entity.id
_entity.type
_entity.pdbx_description
1 polymer ?
#
loop_
_entity_poly.entity_id
_entity_poly.type
_entity_poly.pdbx_seq_one_letter_code
_entity_poly.pdbx_strand_id
1 'polypeptide(L)'
;MSYKDLTRSIETTMSSLIMSWKNYFEAKMAKYSIRTITMGAVLFSVYKHPGVVQDDICKMLNMDKAYVTRELNSLSRLSYIKREKDNIDHRKNHVYVTDAGREAAETIEVVRCDWSAIEFTDISDEEKKSFLNILNKVQANVRDKAPMF
;
A
#
# COMPACT_ATOMS: atom_id res chain seq x y z
N MET A 1 17.96 10.14 27.80
CA MET A 1 18.07 9.34 26.56
C MET A 1 18.98 10.08 25.59
N SER A 2 20.05 9.43 25.11
CA SER A 2 20.96 10.09 24.15
C SER A 2 20.24 10.26 22.78
N TYR A 3 20.77 11.16 21.94
CA TYR A 3 20.24 11.35 20.57
C TYR A 3 20.21 10.02 19.78
N LYS A 4 21.24 9.20 19.90
CA LYS A 4 21.32 7.88 19.25
C LYS A 4 20.25 6.91 19.77
N ASP A 5 19.95 6.95 21.06
CA ASP A 5 18.92 6.08 21.66
C ASP A 5 17.52 6.46 21.20
N LEU A 6 17.24 7.77 21.10
CA LEU A 6 15.95 8.27 20.60
C LEU A 6 15.73 7.86 19.12
N THR A 7 16.72 8.06 18.26
CA THR A 7 16.62 7.69 16.84
C THR A 7 16.39 6.19 16.69
N ARG A 8 17.15 5.35 17.41
CA ARG A 8 16.97 3.89 17.39
C ARG A 8 15.58 3.47 17.88
N SER A 9 15.07 4.12 18.93
CA SER A 9 13.72 3.84 19.43
C SER A 9 12.65 4.16 18.38
N ILE A 10 12.77 5.28 17.66
CA ILE A 10 11.86 5.64 16.57
C ILE A 10 11.89 4.57 15.48
N GLU A 11 13.08 4.20 14.99
CA GLU A 11 13.24 3.18 13.94
C GLU A 11 12.64 1.83 14.33
N THR A 12 12.92 1.39 15.57
CA THR A 12 12.39 0.12 16.10
C THR A 12 10.86 0.17 16.22
N THR A 13 10.31 1.28 16.72
CA THR A 13 8.84 1.44 16.85
C THR A 13 8.16 1.47 15.50
N MET A 14 8.70 2.21 14.52
CA MET A 14 8.19 2.22 13.15
C MET A 14 8.18 0.82 12.52
N SER A 15 9.28 0.09 12.65
CA SER A 15 9.38 -1.29 12.16
C SER A 15 8.37 -2.22 12.83
N SER A 16 8.18 -2.11 14.14
CA SER A 16 7.20 -2.89 14.90
C SER A 16 5.76 -2.60 14.44
N LEU A 17 5.41 -1.33 14.22
CA LEU A 17 4.09 -0.94 13.71
C LEU A 17 3.81 -1.51 12.33
N ILE A 18 4.79 -1.44 11.42
CA ILE A 18 4.68 -2.03 10.09
C ILE A 18 4.46 -3.55 10.17
N MET A 19 5.18 -4.25 11.04
CA MET A 19 5.00 -5.70 11.24
C MET A 19 3.65 -6.04 11.85
N SER A 20 3.16 -5.25 12.79
CA SER A 20 1.83 -5.44 13.39
C SER A 20 0.73 -5.24 12.35
N TRP A 21 0.80 -4.19 11.55
CA TRP A 21 -0.09 -3.96 10.42
C TRP A 21 -0.06 -5.12 9.43
N LYS A 22 1.14 -5.55 9.03
CA LYS A 22 1.32 -6.68 8.12
C LYS A 22 0.59 -7.92 8.64
N ASN A 23 0.85 -8.32 9.88
CA ASN A 23 0.26 -9.52 10.47
C ASN A 23 -1.28 -9.42 10.56
N TYR A 24 -1.80 -8.27 10.98
CA TYR A 24 -3.23 -8.01 11.05
C TYR A 24 -3.89 -8.10 9.66
N PHE A 25 -3.32 -7.42 8.68
CA PHE A 25 -3.81 -7.40 7.31
C PHE A 25 -3.82 -8.80 6.69
N GLU A 26 -2.70 -9.52 6.76
CA GLU A 26 -2.56 -10.85 6.17
C GLU A 26 -3.56 -11.84 6.78
N ALA A 27 -3.78 -11.79 8.10
CA ALA A 27 -4.78 -12.61 8.77
C ALA A 27 -6.21 -12.31 8.30
N LYS A 28 -6.58 -11.04 8.16
CA LYS A 28 -7.91 -10.62 7.69
C LYS A 28 -8.15 -10.94 6.22
N MET A 29 -7.10 -10.85 5.38
CA MET A 29 -7.19 -11.05 3.94
C MET A 29 -6.91 -12.48 3.49
N ALA A 30 -6.62 -13.41 4.40
CA ALA A 30 -6.27 -14.81 4.09
C ALA A 30 -7.32 -15.51 3.21
N LYS A 31 -8.62 -15.31 3.48
CA LYS A 31 -9.72 -15.89 2.71
C LYS A 31 -9.75 -15.49 1.24
N TYR A 32 -9.18 -14.34 0.91
CA TYR A 32 -9.02 -13.85 -0.46
C TYR A 32 -7.69 -14.25 -1.10
N SER A 33 -6.84 -15.00 -0.41
CA SER A 33 -5.47 -15.33 -0.86
C SER A 33 -4.59 -14.10 -1.14
N ILE A 34 -4.92 -12.95 -0.54
CA ILE A 34 -4.10 -11.74 -0.57
C ILE A 34 -3.09 -11.85 0.56
N ARG A 35 -1.84 -12.21 0.19
CA ARG A 35 -0.81 -12.68 1.11
C ARG A 35 0.13 -11.60 1.63
N THR A 36 0.07 -10.40 1.06
CA THR A 36 0.93 -9.29 1.43
C THR A 36 0.18 -7.97 1.44
N ILE A 37 0.61 -7.05 2.29
CA ILE A 37 0.09 -5.68 2.29
C ILE A 37 0.30 -5.00 0.94
N THR A 38 1.36 -5.36 0.22
CA THR A 38 1.70 -4.80 -1.08
C THR A 38 0.73 -5.27 -2.16
N MET A 39 0.42 -6.56 -2.18
CA MET A 39 -0.60 -7.10 -3.08
C MET A 39 -1.96 -6.43 -2.85
N GLY A 40 -2.33 -6.23 -1.58
CA GLY A 40 -3.52 -5.48 -1.21
C GLY A 40 -3.48 -4.02 -1.67
N ALA A 41 -2.34 -3.34 -1.52
CA ALA A 41 -2.17 -1.96 -1.96
C ALA A 41 -2.31 -1.82 -3.49
N VAL A 42 -1.75 -2.75 -4.27
CA VAL A 42 -1.90 -2.78 -5.73
C VAL A 42 -3.37 -2.99 -6.12
N LEU A 43 -4.06 -3.98 -5.54
CA LEU A 43 -5.49 -4.20 -5.81
C LEU A 43 -6.33 -2.98 -5.46
N PHE A 44 -6.09 -2.37 -4.31
CA PHE A 44 -6.82 -1.19 -3.86
C PHE A 44 -6.57 0.03 -4.76
N SER A 45 -5.34 0.20 -5.27
CA SER A 45 -5.02 1.25 -6.25
C SER A 45 -5.80 1.07 -7.55
N VAL A 46 -5.92 -0.15 -8.07
CA VAL A 46 -6.73 -0.46 -9.25
C VAL A 46 -8.22 -0.20 -8.98
N TYR A 47 -8.70 -0.53 -7.79
CA TYR A 47 -10.10 -0.29 -7.38
C TYR A 47 -10.44 1.21 -7.32
N LYS A 48 -9.55 2.02 -6.74
CA LYS A 48 -9.76 3.47 -6.63
C LYS A 48 -9.52 4.22 -7.95
N HIS A 49 -8.74 3.65 -8.88
CA HIS A 49 -8.40 4.28 -10.17
C HIS A 49 -8.67 3.31 -11.34
N PRO A 50 -9.94 3.09 -11.70
CA PRO A 50 -10.30 2.18 -12.81
C PRO A 50 -9.60 2.59 -14.11
N GLY A 51 -8.97 1.63 -14.79
CA GLY A 51 -8.21 1.89 -16.00
C GLY A 51 -6.78 2.41 -15.77
N VAL A 52 -6.31 2.38 -14.54
CA VAL A 52 -4.93 2.78 -14.21
C VAL A 52 -3.92 1.93 -14.98
N VAL A 53 -2.82 2.53 -15.42
CA VAL A 53 -1.70 1.81 -16.02
C VAL A 53 -0.63 1.49 -14.98
N GLN A 54 0.15 0.44 -15.22
CA GLN A 54 1.15 -0.05 -14.29
C GLN A 54 2.16 1.01 -13.84
N ASP A 55 2.61 1.88 -14.74
CA ASP A 55 3.59 2.92 -14.42
C ASP A 55 3.02 3.96 -13.42
N ASP A 56 1.73 4.20 -13.44
CA ASP A 56 1.08 5.09 -12.46
C ASP A 56 0.93 4.39 -11.10
N ILE A 57 0.65 3.08 -11.06
CA ILE A 57 0.67 2.31 -9.82
C ILE A 57 2.06 2.36 -9.18
N CYS A 58 3.14 2.19 -9.97
CA CYS A 58 4.52 2.30 -9.50
C CYS A 58 4.77 3.65 -8.81
N LYS A 59 4.33 4.75 -9.44
CA LYS A 59 4.49 6.11 -8.89
C LYS A 59 3.66 6.30 -7.61
N MET A 60 2.37 5.93 -7.63
CA MET A 60 1.47 6.08 -6.47
C MET A 60 1.98 5.33 -5.25
N LEU A 61 2.50 4.12 -5.44
CA LEU A 61 2.95 3.25 -4.35
C LEU A 61 4.44 3.39 -4.05
N ASN A 62 5.19 4.17 -4.83
CA ASN A 62 6.65 4.28 -4.76
C ASN A 62 7.32 2.90 -4.81
N MET A 63 6.94 2.08 -5.79
CA MET A 63 7.43 0.70 -5.97
C MET A 63 8.07 0.53 -7.34
N ASP A 64 9.04 -0.39 -7.41
CA ASP A 64 9.67 -0.74 -8.68
C ASP A 64 8.70 -1.52 -9.60
N LYS A 65 8.99 -1.44 -10.90
CA LYS A 65 8.15 -2.02 -11.94
C LYS A 65 8.09 -3.55 -11.89
N ALA A 66 9.18 -4.20 -11.53
CA ALA A 66 9.23 -5.67 -11.44
C ALA A 66 8.34 -6.18 -10.31
N TYR A 67 8.34 -5.45 -9.18
CA TYR A 67 7.51 -5.77 -8.04
C TYR A 67 6.02 -5.61 -8.36
N VAL A 68 5.62 -4.45 -8.91
CA VAL A 68 4.22 -4.21 -9.31
C VAL A 68 3.75 -5.21 -10.37
N THR A 69 4.63 -5.58 -11.35
CA THR A 69 4.34 -6.61 -12.36
C THR A 69 3.99 -7.94 -11.70
N ARG A 70 4.76 -8.36 -10.71
CA ARG A 70 4.54 -9.63 -9.99
C ARG A 70 3.21 -9.64 -9.25
N GLU A 71 2.89 -8.54 -8.56
CA GLU A 71 1.61 -8.43 -7.84
C GLU A 71 0.41 -8.40 -8.79
N LEU A 72 0.48 -7.64 -9.89
CA LEU A 72 -0.55 -7.62 -10.92
C LEU A 72 -0.74 -9.00 -11.56
N ASN A 73 0.33 -9.76 -11.79
CA ASN A 73 0.22 -11.14 -12.30
C ASN A 73 -0.44 -12.08 -11.28
N SER A 74 -0.14 -11.91 -10.00
CA SER A 74 -0.78 -12.67 -8.92
C SER A 74 -2.27 -12.37 -8.83
N LEU A 75 -2.65 -11.09 -8.88
CA LEU A 75 -4.06 -10.65 -8.89
C LEU A 75 -4.82 -11.13 -10.14
N SER A 76 -4.18 -11.15 -11.30
CA SER A 76 -4.76 -11.70 -12.53
C SER A 76 -5.03 -13.22 -12.40
N ARG A 77 -4.10 -13.99 -11.81
CA ARG A 77 -4.29 -15.43 -11.55
C ARG A 77 -5.44 -15.72 -10.59
N LEU A 78 -5.69 -14.82 -9.63
CA LEU A 78 -6.85 -14.91 -8.74
C LEU A 78 -8.14 -14.37 -9.38
N SER A 79 -8.08 -13.94 -10.64
CA SER A 79 -9.21 -13.32 -11.35
C SER A 79 -9.76 -12.07 -10.66
N TYR A 80 -8.95 -11.34 -9.91
CA TYR A 80 -9.34 -10.09 -9.24
C TYR A 80 -9.21 -8.86 -10.12
N ILE A 81 -8.39 -8.96 -11.15
CA ILE A 81 -8.21 -7.89 -12.14
C ILE A 81 -8.27 -8.43 -13.56
N LYS A 82 -8.68 -7.57 -14.48
CA LYS A 82 -8.57 -7.76 -15.93
C LYS A 82 -7.71 -6.65 -16.52
N ARG A 83 -7.06 -6.96 -17.65
CA ARG A 83 -6.23 -6.01 -18.40
C ARG A 83 -6.85 -5.80 -19.78
N GLU A 84 -6.94 -4.57 -20.20
CA GLU A 84 -7.41 -4.18 -21.52
C GLU A 84 -6.30 -3.40 -22.23
N LYS A 85 -6.00 -3.74 -23.47
CA LYS A 85 -5.01 -3.02 -24.25
C LYS A 85 -5.52 -1.63 -24.59
N ASP A 86 -4.63 -0.65 -24.52
CA ASP A 86 -4.93 0.69 -25.02
C ASP A 86 -5.12 0.64 -26.55
N ASN A 87 -6.14 1.32 -27.04
CA ASN A 87 -6.48 1.31 -28.47
C ASN A 87 -5.51 2.13 -29.34
N ILE A 88 -4.75 3.05 -28.73
CA ILE A 88 -3.82 3.96 -29.40
C ILE A 88 -2.38 3.48 -29.20
N ASP A 89 -1.99 3.23 -27.94
CA ASP A 89 -0.66 2.74 -27.58
C ASP A 89 -0.73 1.29 -27.06
N HIS A 90 -0.63 0.34 -27.97
CA HIS A 90 -0.71 -1.11 -27.66
C HIS A 90 0.34 -1.61 -26.67
N ARG A 91 1.31 -0.78 -26.27
CA ARG A 91 2.28 -1.08 -25.20
C ARG A 91 1.69 -0.89 -23.82
N LYS A 92 0.60 -0.14 -23.70
CA LYS A 92 -0.09 0.13 -22.44
C LYS A 92 -1.24 -0.85 -22.23
N ASN A 93 -1.39 -1.29 -21.00
CA ASN A 93 -2.53 -2.07 -20.55
C ASN A 93 -3.23 -1.29 -19.44
N HIS A 94 -4.50 -1.05 -19.61
CA HIS A 94 -5.38 -0.52 -18.59
C HIS A 94 -5.84 -1.66 -17.68
N VAL A 95 -5.82 -1.43 -16.37
CA VAL A 95 -6.14 -2.43 -15.38
C VAL A 95 -7.46 -2.06 -14.69
N TYR A 96 -8.34 -3.04 -14.56
CA TYR A 96 -9.65 -2.89 -13.93
C TYR A 96 -9.87 -4.02 -12.93
N VAL A 97 -10.62 -3.75 -11.87
CA VAL A 97 -11.09 -4.82 -10.97
C VAL A 97 -12.23 -5.61 -11.62
N THR A 98 -12.30 -6.90 -11.34
CA THR A 98 -13.49 -7.73 -11.58
C THR A 98 -14.47 -7.59 -10.41
N ASP A 99 -15.65 -8.22 -10.48
CA ASP A 99 -16.59 -8.23 -9.33
C ASP A 99 -15.97 -8.88 -8.09
N ALA A 100 -15.25 -10.00 -8.27
CA ALA A 100 -14.52 -10.64 -7.18
C ALA A 100 -13.38 -9.75 -6.63
N GLY A 101 -12.68 -9.03 -7.51
CA GLY A 101 -11.67 -8.08 -7.11
C GLY A 101 -12.24 -6.86 -6.38
N ARG A 102 -13.44 -6.43 -6.75
CA ARG A 102 -14.17 -5.35 -6.06
C ARG A 102 -14.52 -5.77 -4.64
N GLU A 103 -15.10 -6.95 -4.44
CA GLU A 103 -15.43 -7.48 -3.12
C GLU A 103 -14.19 -7.56 -2.22
N ALA A 104 -13.07 -8.06 -2.75
CA ALA A 104 -11.82 -8.11 -2.02
C ALA A 104 -11.28 -6.71 -1.67
N ALA A 105 -11.37 -5.75 -2.60
CA ALA A 105 -10.91 -4.37 -2.39
C ALA A 105 -11.78 -3.62 -1.36
N GLU A 106 -13.09 -3.84 -1.36
CA GLU A 106 -14.00 -3.28 -0.35
C GLU A 106 -13.70 -3.85 1.05
N THR A 107 -13.36 -5.15 1.13
CA THR A 107 -12.88 -5.75 2.38
C THR A 107 -11.55 -5.11 2.83
N ILE A 108 -10.62 -4.81 1.92
CA ILE A 108 -9.38 -4.09 2.26
C ILE A 108 -9.71 -2.73 2.90
N GLU A 109 -10.68 -2.01 2.37
CA GLU A 109 -11.10 -0.71 2.93
C GLU A 109 -11.60 -0.85 4.37
N VAL A 110 -12.46 -1.84 4.64
CA VAL A 110 -12.94 -2.15 5.99
C VAL A 110 -11.78 -2.50 6.93
N VAL A 111 -10.89 -3.40 6.51
CA VAL A 111 -9.72 -3.80 7.31
C VAL A 111 -8.81 -2.61 7.65
N ARG A 112 -8.66 -1.67 6.73
CA ARG A 112 -7.89 -0.43 6.95
C ARG A 112 -8.59 0.50 7.94
N CYS A 113 -9.90 0.64 7.85
CA CYS A 113 -10.68 1.44 8.80
C CYS A 113 -10.60 0.85 10.22
N ASP A 114 -10.77 -0.46 10.35
CA ASP A 114 -10.67 -1.16 11.63
C ASP A 114 -9.28 -0.99 12.24
N TRP A 115 -8.23 -1.16 11.44
CA TRP A 115 -6.85 -0.94 11.88
C TRP A 115 -6.61 0.50 12.32
N SER A 116 -7.08 1.47 11.54
CA SER A 116 -6.94 2.90 11.86
C SER A 116 -7.63 3.25 13.19
N ALA A 117 -8.78 2.65 13.48
CA ALA A 117 -9.46 2.85 14.75
C ALA A 117 -8.64 2.33 15.95
N ILE A 118 -7.92 1.21 15.77
CA ILE A 118 -7.01 0.66 16.78
C ILE A 118 -5.75 1.52 16.91
N GLU A 119 -5.11 1.81 15.78
CA GLU A 119 -3.81 2.48 15.70
C GLU A 119 -3.85 3.89 16.28
N PHE A 120 -4.97 4.59 16.09
CA PHE A 120 -5.14 5.98 16.54
C PHE A 120 -6.12 6.15 17.70
N THR A 121 -6.31 5.11 18.51
CA THR A 121 -7.08 5.22 19.76
C THR A 121 -6.46 6.29 20.67
N ASP A 122 -7.28 7.18 21.21
CA ASP A 122 -6.88 8.27 22.11
C ASP A 122 -5.86 9.28 21.54
N ILE A 123 -5.72 9.32 20.20
CA ILE A 123 -4.88 10.30 19.50
C ILE A 123 -5.78 11.34 18.81
N SER A 124 -5.63 12.60 19.21
CA SER A 124 -6.41 13.72 18.66
C SER A 124 -6.07 13.98 17.18
N ASP A 125 -6.94 14.67 16.47
CA ASP A 125 -6.70 15.04 15.07
C ASP A 125 -5.52 16.01 14.90
N GLU A 126 -5.25 16.86 15.90
CA GLU A 126 -4.07 17.73 15.93
C GLU A 126 -2.77 16.93 16.04
N GLU A 127 -2.76 15.90 16.89
CA GLU A 127 -1.61 15.01 17.02
C GLU A 127 -1.39 14.20 15.74
N LYS A 128 -2.46 13.68 15.11
CA LYS A 128 -2.38 13.00 13.81
C LYS A 128 -1.79 13.88 12.73
N LYS A 129 -2.24 15.15 12.64
CA LYS A 129 -1.70 16.15 11.70
C LYS A 129 -0.23 16.42 11.96
N SER A 130 0.16 16.59 13.21
CA SER A 130 1.55 16.83 13.63
C SER A 130 2.43 15.63 13.27
N PHE A 131 1.98 14.41 13.55
CA PHE A 131 2.64 13.17 13.22
C PHE A 131 2.83 13.02 11.70
N LEU A 132 1.78 13.25 10.91
CA LEU A 132 1.85 13.21 9.45
C LEU A 132 2.88 14.23 8.90
N ASN A 133 2.92 15.45 9.45
CA ASN A 133 3.91 16.44 9.05
C ASN A 133 5.35 15.99 9.32
N ILE A 134 5.59 15.33 10.46
CA ILE A 134 6.90 14.78 10.79
C ILE A 134 7.27 13.64 9.83
N LEU A 135 6.35 12.71 9.57
CA LEU A 135 6.56 11.60 8.64
C LEU A 135 6.88 12.10 7.22
N ASN A 136 6.19 13.14 6.75
CA ASN A 136 6.44 13.73 5.43
C ASN A 136 7.86 14.34 5.35
N LYS A 137 8.34 14.98 6.42
CA LYS A 137 9.73 15.48 6.49
C LYS A 137 10.74 14.34 6.46
N VAL A 138 10.50 13.27 7.22
CA VAL A 138 11.37 12.08 7.22
C VAL A 138 11.40 11.46 5.83
N GLN A 139 10.25 11.27 5.18
CA GLN A 139 10.16 10.73 3.83
C GLN A 139 10.90 11.59 2.80
N ALA A 140 10.75 12.92 2.87
CA ALA A 140 11.47 13.85 1.99
C ALA A 140 12.99 13.72 2.18
N ASN A 141 13.47 13.68 3.43
CA ASN A 141 14.89 13.50 3.72
C ASN A 141 15.46 12.20 3.16
N VAL A 142 14.71 11.08 3.26
CA VAL A 142 15.13 9.79 2.69
C VAL A 142 15.19 9.87 1.18
N ARG A 143 14.12 10.39 0.54
CA ARG A 143 14.07 10.50 -0.92
C ARG A 143 15.21 11.36 -1.48
N ASP A 144 15.53 12.47 -0.82
CA ASP A 144 16.48 13.46 -1.33
C ASP A 144 17.95 13.08 -1.03
N LYS A 145 18.21 12.24 -0.01
CA LYS A 145 19.55 11.94 0.49
C LYS A 145 19.96 10.48 0.40
N ALA A 146 18.99 9.56 0.31
CA ALA A 146 19.26 8.16 0.11
C ALA A 146 18.90 7.78 -1.34
N PRO A 147 19.87 7.50 -2.22
CA PRO A 147 19.57 7.04 -3.56
C PRO A 147 18.78 5.73 -3.45
N MET A 148 17.61 5.71 -4.05
CA MET A 148 16.81 4.49 -4.17
C MET A 148 17.57 3.51 -5.06
N PHE A 149 17.68 2.28 -4.58
CA PHE A 149 18.31 1.17 -5.29
C PHE A 149 17.55 0.76 -6.54
#